data_e725ce3ed4260b0b4c1ef5b85338cd5d
#
_entry.id   e725ce3ed4260b0b4c1ef5b85338cd5d
#
_cell.length_a   1.000
_cell.length_b   1.000
_cell.length_c   1.000
_cell.angle_alpha   90.00
_cell.angle_beta   90.00
_cell.angle_gamma   90.00
#
_symmetry.space_group_name_H-M   'P 1'
#
loop_
_entity.id
_entity.type
_entity.pdbx_description
1 polymer ?
#
loop_
_entity_poly.entity_id
_entity_poly.type
_entity_poly.pdbx_seq_one_letter_code
_entity_poly.pdbx_strand_id
1 'polypeptide(L)'
;LTADQDKSPGIFVRLATIDDAAALAGLSTQLGYPTSEDDARRRMAQISGNPENVVFVVALPDGRVVGWLHAYLCHLVESDLYAEIGGLVVDQQHRRSGAGRLLMQHAEHWARGKSCKTVSLRSNVIREGAHAFYHRLGYEVVKTQSAFRKVL
;
A
#
# COMPACT_ATOMS: atom_id res chain seq x y z
N LEU A 1 -27.17 2.07 9.74
CA LEU A 1 -27.33 3.51 9.57
C LEU A 1 -26.02 4.22 9.75
N THR A 2 -25.68 5.06 8.78
CA THR A 2 -24.57 6.01 8.75
C THR A 2 -23.17 5.43 8.59
N ALA A 3 -22.93 4.82 7.45
CA ALA A 3 -21.59 4.66 6.86
C ALA A 3 -21.13 6.01 6.24
N ASP A 4 -21.36 7.13 6.87
CA ASP A 4 -21.17 8.44 6.23
C ASP A 4 -20.45 9.45 7.09
N GLN A 5 -19.48 9.02 7.90
CA GLN A 5 -18.78 9.93 8.78
C GLN A 5 -17.26 9.91 8.66
N ASP A 6 -16.68 9.25 7.66
CA ASP A 6 -15.25 9.39 7.37
C ASP A 6 -15.02 10.06 6.01
N LYS A 7 -15.69 11.17 5.82
CA LYS A 7 -15.42 12.08 4.70
C LYS A 7 -14.23 12.94 5.04
N SER A 8 -13.01 12.41 4.86
CA SER A 8 -11.92 13.29 4.45
C SER A 8 -12.41 13.98 3.18
N PRO A 9 -12.55 15.33 3.13
CA PRO A 9 -13.26 15.97 2.05
C PRO A 9 -12.58 15.67 0.73
N GLY A 10 -13.21 14.80 -0.04
CA GLY A 10 -12.99 14.62 -1.44
C GLY A 10 -11.96 13.60 -1.88
N ILE A 11 -11.14 13.00 -1.01
CA ILE A 11 -10.25 11.91 -1.44
C ILE A 11 -11.01 10.57 -1.46
N PHE A 12 -10.66 9.72 -2.40
CA PHE A 12 -11.26 8.39 -2.51
C PHE A 12 -10.24 7.35 -2.95
N VAL A 13 -10.50 6.09 -2.58
CA VAL A 13 -9.65 4.95 -2.95
C VAL A 13 -10.37 4.13 -4.01
N ARG A 14 -9.60 3.67 -4.98
CA ARG A 14 -10.04 2.74 -6.02
C ARG A 14 -8.93 1.76 -6.37
N LEU A 15 -9.26 0.71 -7.10
CA LEU A 15 -8.24 -0.17 -7.68
C LEU A 15 -7.40 0.59 -8.70
N ALA A 16 -6.10 0.34 -8.69
CA ALA A 16 -5.19 0.85 -9.72
C ALA A 16 -5.45 0.15 -11.05
N THR A 17 -5.23 0.89 -12.13
CA THR A 17 -5.24 0.34 -13.49
C THR A 17 -3.91 0.63 -14.16
N ILE A 18 -3.70 0.04 -15.35
CA ILE A 18 -2.49 0.29 -16.14
C ILE A 18 -2.34 1.77 -16.51
N ASP A 19 -3.46 2.51 -16.60
CA ASP A 19 -3.45 3.94 -16.89
C ASP A 19 -2.88 4.78 -15.75
N ASP A 20 -2.72 4.21 -14.57
CA ASP A 20 -2.09 4.88 -13.43
C ASP A 20 -0.56 4.78 -13.44
N ALA A 21 0.04 4.17 -14.45
CA ALA A 21 1.47 3.87 -14.48
C ALA A 21 2.36 5.09 -14.26
N ALA A 22 2.03 6.25 -14.84
CA ALA A 22 2.80 7.48 -14.65
C ALA A 22 2.78 7.94 -13.19
N ALA A 23 1.61 7.94 -12.55
CA ALA A 23 1.46 8.32 -11.16
C ALA A 23 2.17 7.32 -10.24
N LEU A 24 2.02 6.02 -10.50
CA LEU A 24 2.70 4.97 -9.74
C LEU A 24 4.22 5.14 -9.82
N ALA A 25 4.76 5.44 -11.00
CA ALA A 25 6.18 5.66 -11.20
C ALA A 25 6.71 6.85 -10.42
N GLY A 26 6.03 7.99 -10.50
CA GLY A 26 6.43 9.20 -9.79
C GLY A 26 6.41 9.04 -8.27
N LEU A 27 5.37 8.41 -7.75
CA LEU A 27 5.24 8.14 -6.31
C LEU A 27 6.25 7.12 -5.82
N SER A 28 6.53 6.07 -6.61
CA SER A 28 7.56 5.08 -6.28
C SER A 28 8.94 5.72 -6.19
N THR A 29 9.24 6.65 -7.08
CA THR A 29 10.49 7.41 -7.06
C THR A 29 10.59 8.26 -5.78
N GLN A 30 9.50 8.90 -5.35
CA GLN A 30 9.46 9.62 -4.06
C GLN A 30 9.73 8.68 -2.87
N LEU A 31 9.25 7.44 -2.94
CA LEU A 31 9.45 6.43 -1.89
C LEU A 31 10.92 5.98 -1.78
N GLY A 32 11.73 6.23 -2.81
CA GLY A 32 13.13 5.85 -2.87
C GLY A 32 13.44 4.73 -3.86
N TYR A 33 12.47 4.36 -4.69
CA TYR A 33 12.62 3.33 -5.72
C TYR A 33 12.48 3.97 -7.10
N PRO A 34 13.58 4.45 -7.70
CA PRO A 34 13.54 5.05 -9.04
C PRO A 34 12.81 4.14 -10.02
N THR A 35 11.72 4.65 -10.60
CA THR A 35 10.81 3.86 -11.42
C THR A 35 10.38 4.71 -12.61
N SER A 36 10.56 4.19 -13.81
CA SER A 36 10.03 4.81 -15.03
C SER A 36 8.56 4.43 -15.22
N GLU A 37 7.85 5.20 -16.03
CA GLU A 37 6.49 4.86 -16.42
C GLU A 37 6.42 3.47 -17.08
N ASP A 38 7.38 3.15 -17.96
CA ASP A 38 7.46 1.85 -18.62
C ASP A 38 7.65 0.71 -17.62
N ASP A 39 8.50 0.90 -16.60
CA ASP A 39 8.69 -0.06 -15.52
C ASP A 39 7.38 -0.30 -14.76
N ALA A 40 6.70 0.78 -14.38
CA ALA A 40 5.44 0.69 -13.65
C ALA A 40 4.37 -0.02 -14.48
N ARG A 41 4.28 0.31 -15.77
CA ARG A 41 3.33 -0.32 -16.70
C ARG A 41 3.58 -1.82 -16.83
N ARG A 42 4.84 -2.20 -17.03
CA ARG A 42 5.24 -3.61 -17.15
C ARG A 42 4.96 -4.39 -15.87
N ARG A 43 5.29 -3.82 -14.72
CA ARG A 43 5.06 -4.45 -13.41
C ARG A 43 3.58 -4.57 -13.09
N MET A 44 2.79 -3.52 -13.37
CA MET A 44 1.35 -3.57 -13.20
C MET A 44 0.69 -4.64 -14.08
N ALA A 45 1.17 -4.82 -15.31
CA ALA A 45 0.65 -5.87 -16.19
C ALA A 45 0.87 -7.28 -15.60
N GLN A 46 1.95 -7.48 -14.86
CA GLN A 46 2.23 -8.76 -14.19
C GLN A 46 1.37 -8.98 -12.93
N ILE A 47 0.98 -7.91 -12.25
CA ILE A 47 0.21 -7.96 -11.00
C ILE A 47 -1.29 -7.96 -11.26
N SER A 48 -1.75 -7.20 -12.25
CA SER A 48 -3.17 -7.03 -12.56
C SER A 48 -3.81 -8.36 -12.93
N GLY A 49 -4.99 -8.59 -12.38
CA GLY A 49 -5.74 -9.83 -12.62
C GLY A 49 -5.30 -11.02 -11.77
N ASN A 50 -4.21 -10.90 -11.01
CA ASN A 50 -3.83 -11.93 -10.04
C ASN A 50 -4.60 -11.71 -8.73
N PRO A 51 -5.51 -12.64 -8.34
CA PRO A 51 -6.34 -12.46 -7.15
C PRO A 51 -5.57 -12.47 -5.84
N GLU A 52 -4.30 -12.87 -5.85
CA GLU A 52 -3.43 -12.85 -4.67
C GLU A 52 -2.74 -11.50 -4.47
N ASN A 53 -2.93 -10.56 -5.39
CA ASN A 53 -2.38 -9.23 -5.32
C ASN A 53 -3.48 -8.19 -5.44
N VAL A 54 -3.29 -7.04 -4.80
CA VAL A 54 -4.14 -5.88 -4.97
C VAL A 54 -3.29 -4.61 -4.94
N VAL A 55 -3.58 -3.69 -5.85
CA VAL A 55 -3.01 -2.36 -5.82
C VAL A 55 -4.15 -1.36 -5.75
N PHE A 56 -4.14 -0.56 -4.68
CA PHE A 56 -5.07 0.55 -4.51
C PHE A 56 -4.36 1.87 -4.78
N VAL A 57 -5.09 2.82 -5.33
CA VAL A 57 -4.66 4.21 -5.42
C VAL A 57 -5.65 5.08 -4.65
N VAL A 58 -5.15 6.17 -4.10
CA VAL A 58 -5.97 7.23 -3.53
C VAL A 58 -5.89 8.45 -4.44
N ALA A 59 -7.04 9.00 -4.77
CA ALA A 59 -7.17 10.11 -5.71
C ALA A 59 -7.89 11.31 -5.07
N LEU A 60 -7.56 12.49 -5.57
CA LEU A 60 -8.26 13.73 -5.25
C LEU A 60 -9.60 13.78 -6.00
N PRO A 61 -10.50 14.73 -5.65
CA PRO A 61 -11.78 14.86 -6.33
C PRO A 61 -11.68 15.06 -7.85
N ASP A 62 -10.59 15.66 -8.33
CA ASP A 62 -10.31 15.84 -9.76
C ASP A 62 -9.77 14.59 -10.44
N GLY A 63 -9.59 13.49 -9.70
CA GLY A 63 -9.08 12.22 -10.22
C GLY A 63 -7.56 12.05 -10.15
N ARG A 64 -6.82 13.08 -9.74
CA ARG A 64 -5.36 13.00 -9.64
C ARG A 64 -4.95 12.04 -8.53
N VAL A 65 -4.13 11.04 -8.87
CA VAL A 65 -3.62 10.04 -7.92
C VAL A 65 -2.52 10.65 -7.08
N VAL A 66 -2.66 10.55 -5.76
CA VAL A 66 -1.72 11.11 -4.77
C VAL A 66 -1.12 10.07 -3.83
N GLY A 67 -1.43 8.81 -4.03
CA GLY A 67 -0.85 7.72 -3.26
C GLY A 67 -1.23 6.36 -3.80
N TRP A 68 -0.46 5.35 -3.42
CA TRP A 68 -0.77 3.97 -3.76
C TRP A 68 -0.37 3.02 -2.63
N LEU A 69 -1.00 1.85 -2.63
CA LEU A 69 -0.67 0.74 -1.73
C LEU A 69 -0.72 -0.56 -2.53
N HIS A 70 0.28 -1.41 -2.36
CA HIS A 70 0.28 -2.77 -2.88
C HIS A 70 0.25 -3.76 -1.72
N ALA A 71 -0.70 -4.68 -1.75
CA ALA A 71 -0.78 -5.78 -0.81
C ALA A 71 -0.84 -7.11 -1.55
N TYR A 72 -0.35 -8.16 -0.92
CA TYR A 72 -0.37 -9.50 -1.49
C TYR A 72 -0.50 -10.58 -0.41
N LEU A 73 -0.99 -11.74 -0.82
CA LEU A 73 -1.16 -12.88 0.07
C LEU A 73 0.17 -13.64 0.24
N CYS A 74 0.44 -14.04 1.48
CA CYS A 74 1.62 -14.83 1.81
C CYS A 74 1.21 -16.23 2.21
N HIS A 75 1.69 -17.22 1.46
CA HIS A 75 1.53 -18.64 1.73
C HIS A 75 2.85 -19.18 2.25
N LEU A 76 2.96 -19.40 3.55
CA LEU A 76 4.18 -19.90 4.18
C LEU A 76 3.91 -21.23 4.88
N VAL A 77 4.92 -22.08 4.93
CA VAL A 77 4.83 -23.36 5.63
C VAL A 77 4.58 -23.17 7.12
N GLU A 78 5.18 -22.14 7.71
CA GLU A 78 5.19 -21.90 9.15
C GLU A 78 4.08 -20.99 9.66
N SER A 79 3.17 -20.54 8.80
CA SER A 79 2.07 -19.65 9.25
C SER A 79 0.79 -19.86 8.46
N ASP A 80 -0.33 -19.48 9.08
CA ASP A 80 -1.59 -19.34 8.36
C ASP A 80 -1.51 -18.20 7.33
N LEU A 81 -2.44 -18.20 6.39
CA LEU A 81 -2.53 -17.15 5.36
C LEU A 81 -2.61 -15.76 5.98
N TYR A 82 -1.77 -14.87 5.52
CA TYR A 82 -1.80 -13.47 5.89
C TYR A 82 -1.53 -12.57 4.68
N ALA A 83 -1.85 -11.30 4.81
CA ALA A 83 -1.56 -10.30 3.79
C ALA A 83 -0.33 -9.48 4.19
N GLU A 84 0.54 -9.21 3.22
CA GLU A 84 1.71 -8.33 3.39
C GLU A 84 1.46 -7.04 2.63
N ILE A 85 1.76 -5.91 3.27
CA ILE A 85 1.82 -4.63 2.56
C ILE A 85 3.21 -4.53 1.95
N GLY A 86 3.27 -4.65 0.63
CA GLY A 86 4.53 -4.60 -0.12
C GLY A 86 5.05 -3.18 -0.32
N GLY A 87 4.16 -2.19 -0.31
CA GLY A 87 4.52 -0.79 -0.43
C GLY A 87 3.35 0.12 -0.13
N LEU A 88 3.66 1.29 0.41
CA LEU A 88 2.71 2.35 0.68
C LEU A 88 3.43 3.68 0.52
N VAL A 89 2.89 4.55 -0.30
CA VAL A 89 3.40 5.91 -0.46
C VAL A 89 2.28 6.90 -0.68
N VAL A 90 2.41 8.07 -0.07
CA VAL A 90 1.55 9.24 -0.29
C VAL A 90 2.44 10.40 -0.70
N ASP A 91 2.00 11.15 -1.71
CA ASP A 91 2.68 12.35 -2.19
C ASP A 91 3.02 13.26 -1.01
N GLN A 92 4.24 13.79 -1.00
CA GLN A 92 4.75 14.66 0.07
C GLN A 92 3.82 15.85 0.36
N GLN A 93 3.20 16.42 -0.67
CA GLN A 93 2.29 17.56 -0.55
C GLN A 93 0.91 17.19 0.00
N HIS A 94 0.61 15.90 0.06
CA HIS A 94 -0.70 15.38 0.49
C HIS A 94 -0.61 14.51 1.73
N ARG A 95 0.53 14.50 2.41
CA ARG A 95 0.69 13.81 3.70
C ARG A 95 -0.17 14.49 4.76
N ARG A 96 -0.57 13.72 5.79
CA ARG A 96 -1.48 14.15 6.86
C ARG A 96 -2.89 14.51 6.37
N SER A 97 -3.26 14.05 5.18
CA SER A 97 -4.60 14.22 4.63
C SER A 97 -5.57 13.08 4.98
N GLY A 98 -5.07 12.03 5.64
CA GLY A 98 -5.81 10.80 5.86
C GLY A 98 -5.69 9.78 4.71
N ALA A 99 -4.95 10.11 3.65
CA ALA A 99 -4.79 9.26 2.48
C ALA A 99 -4.15 7.90 2.82
N GLY A 100 -3.07 7.91 3.60
CA GLY A 100 -2.40 6.67 4.01
C GLY A 100 -3.29 5.77 4.88
N ARG A 101 -4.02 6.36 5.81
CA ARG A 101 -4.98 5.65 6.66
C ARG A 101 -6.08 5.01 5.81
N LEU A 102 -6.62 5.74 4.85
CA LEU A 102 -7.69 5.25 3.99
C LEU A 102 -7.20 4.08 3.13
N LEU A 103 -5.98 4.17 2.58
CA LEU A 103 -5.36 3.06 1.85
C LEU A 103 -5.20 1.81 2.72
N MET A 104 -4.72 1.97 3.96
CA MET A 104 -4.54 0.86 4.89
C MET A 104 -5.87 0.21 5.26
N GLN A 105 -6.93 1.00 5.46
CA GLN A 105 -8.27 0.47 5.73
C GLN A 105 -8.78 -0.39 4.57
N HIS A 106 -8.56 0.03 3.34
CA HIS A 106 -8.93 -0.75 2.15
C HIS A 106 -8.13 -2.06 2.05
N ALA A 107 -6.84 -2.01 2.36
CA ALA A 107 -5.99 -3.21 2.38
C ALA A 107 -6.47 -4.21 3.45
N GLU A 108 -6.81 -3.75 4.63
CA GLU A 108 -7.31 -4.59 5.72
C GLU A 108 -8.66 -5.22 5.37
N HIS A 109 -9.54 -4.44 4.74
CA HIS A 109 -10.82 -4.96 4.25
C HIS A 109 -10.61 -6.05 3.20
N TRP A 110 -9.71 -5.81 2.23
CA TRP A 110 -9.35 -6.81 1.23
C TRP A 110 -8.79 -8.08 1.87
N ALA A 111 -7.89 -7.95 2.84
CA ALA A 111 -7.31 -9.07 3.55
C ALA A 111 -8.36 -9.91 4.29
N ARG A 112 -9.32 -9.25 4.95
CA ARG A 112 -10.45 -9.94 5.59
C ARG A 112 -11.28 -10.71 4.57
N GLY A 113 -11.53 -10.14 3.41
CA GLY A 113 -12.24 -10.80 2.32
C GLY A 113 -11.51 -12.02 1.77
N LYS A 114 -10.19 -12.08 1.93
CA LYS A 114 -9.35 -13.23 1.56
C LYS A 114 -9.17 -14.23 2.71
N SER A 115 -9.87 -14.06 3.81
CA SER A 115 -9.78 -14.90 5.02
C SER A 115 -8.44 -14.81 5.75
N CYS A 116 -7.71 -13.72 5.57
CA CYS A 116 -6.52 -13.45 6.36
C CYS A 116 -6.89 -13.03 7.78
N LYS A 117 -6.14 -13.52 8.77
CA LYS A 117 -6.30 -13.12 10.16
C LYS A 117 -5.41 -11.95 10.54
N THR A 118 -4.32 -11.75 9.79
CA THR A 118 -3.34 -10.70 10.08
C THR A 118 -2.91 -9.99 8.80
N VAL A 119 -2.48 -8.75 8.98
CA VAL A 119 -1.81 -7.94 7.96
C VAL A 119 -0.44 -7.58 8.52
N SER A 120 0.59 -7.84 7.75
CA SER A 120 1.98 -7.55 8.11
C SER A 120 2.59 -6.53 7.16
N LEU A 121 3.59 -5.83 7.64
CA LEU A 121 4.40 -4.94 6.82
C LEU A 121 5.81 -4.88 7.37
N ARG A 122 6.73 -4.39 6.55
CA ARG A 122 8.11 -4.14 6.92
C ARG A 122 8.40 -2.65 6.77
N SER A 123 9.00 -2.07 7.78
CA SER A 123 9.43 -0.67 7.76
C SER A 123 10.86 -0.57 8.25
N ASN A 124 11.65 0.29 7.61
CA ASN A 124 13.01 0.52 8.04
C ASN A 124 13.01 1.08 9.47
N VAL A 125 13.86 0.53 10.34
CA VAL A 125 13.93 0.93 11.76
C VAL A 125 14.26 2.41 11.97
N ILE A 126 14.88 3.07 10.99
CA ILE A 126 15.21 4.50 11.06
C ILE A 126 14.06 5.42 10.65
N ARG A 127 12.94 4.88 10.18
CA ARG A 127 11.75 5.66 9.75
C ARG A 127 10.78 5.87 10.92
N GLU A 128 11.14 6.72 11.87
CA GLU A 128 10.34 6.96 13.07
C GLU A 128 8.93 7.48 12.77
N GLY A 129 8.78 8.37 11.80
CA GLY A 129 7.48 8.91 11.41
C GLY A 129 6.54 7.84 10.87
N ALA A 130 7.05 6.88 10.09
CA ALA A 130 6.29 5.74 9.60
C ALA A 130 5.89 4.81 10.75
N HIS A 131 6.79 4.55 11.70
CA HIS A 131 6.49 3.73 12.87
C HIS A 131 5.34 4.33 13.70
N ALA A 132 5.37 5.64 13.96
CA ALA A 132 4.30 6.32 14.66
C ALA A 132 2.95 6.21 13.93
N PHE A 133 2.97 6.34 12.60
CA PHE A 133 1.80 6.18 11.76
C PHE A 133 1.19 4.76 11.91
N TYR A 134 2.01 3.72 11.80
CA TYR A 134 1.53 2.34 11.92
C TYR A 134 1.04 2.02 13.34
N HIS A 135 1.71 2.51 14.37
CA HIS A 135 1.24 2.34 15.75
C HIS A 135 -0.15 2.95 15.97
N ARG A 136 -0.41 4.13 15.41
CA ARG A 136 -1.74 4.76 15.50
C ARG A 136 -2.83 3.92 14.83
N LEU A 137 -2.47 3.12 13.83
CA LEU A 137 -3.40 2.20 13.16
C LEU A 137 -3.53 0.84 13.85
N GLY A 138 -2.83 0.63 14.97
CA GLY A 138 -2.89 -0.60 15.74
C GLY A 138 -1.86 -1.66 15.37
N TYR A 139 -0.87 -1.31 14.53
CA TYR A 139 0.25 -2.21 14.21
C TYR A 139 1.31 -2.16 15.29
N GLU A 140 1.86 -3.32 15.62
CA GLU A 140 2.89 -3.46 16.63
C GLU A 140 4.15 -4.07 16.03
N VAL A 141 5.31 -3.63 16.50
CA VAL A 141 6.59 -4.23 16.09
C VAL A 141 6.69 -5.62 16.72
N VAL A 142 6.76 -6.65 15.89
CA VAL A 142 6.85 -8.04 16.35
C VAL A 142 8.31 -8.55 16.31
N LYS A 143 9.14 -8.00 15.43
CA LYS A 143 10.56 -8.37 15.33
C LYS A 143 11.32 -7.36 14.48
N THR A 144 12.65 -7.37 14.64
CA THR A 144 13.58 -6.67 13.77
C THR A 144 14.42 -7.69 13.02
N GLN A 145 14.60 -7.50 11.72
CA GLN A 145 15.28 -8.46 10.85
C GLN A 145 16.28 -7.76 9.94
N SER A 146 17.31 -8.49 9.55
CA SER A 146 18.21 -8.10 8.47
C SER A 146 17.70 -8.67 7.14
N ALA A 147 17.75 -7.86 6.09
CA ALA A 147 17.47 -8.30 4.74
C ALA A 147 18.77 -8.67 4.04
N PHE A 148 18.80 -9.83 3.39
CA PHE A 148 19.95 -10.28 2.61
C PHE A 148 19.54 -10.39 1.16
N ARG A 149 20.48 -10.03 0.25
CA ARG A 149 20.24 -10.11 -1.19
C ARG A 149 21.48 -10.62 -1.89
N LYS A 150 21.26 -11.44 -2.91
CA LYS A 150 22.30 -11.88 -3.84
C LYS A 150 21.79 -11.70 -5.27
N VAL A 151 22.57 -11.07 -6.11
CA VAL A 151 22.26 -10.97 -7.55
C VAL A 151 22.61 -12.31 -8.19
N LEU A 152 21.72 -12.85 -9.00
CA LEU A 152 21.88 -14.12 -9.70
C LEU A 152 22.37 -13.92 -11.14
#